data_5f6f10d638b5705a4ffede237aaeca92
#
_entry.id   5f6f10d638b5705a4ffede237aaeca92
#
_cell.length_a   1.000
_cell.length_b   1.000
_cell.length_c   1.000
_cell.angle_alpha   90.00
_cell.angle_beta   90.00
_cell.angle_gamma   90.00
#
_symmetry.space_group_name_H-M   'P 1'
#
loop_
_entity.id
_entity.type
_entity.pdbx_description
1 polymer ?
#
loop_
_entity_poly.entity_id
_entity_poly.type
_entity_poly.pdbx_seq_one_letter_code
_entity_poly.pdbx_strand_id
1 'polypeptide(L)'
;MSDVQTPALESSTAAEPRRDAALSLGARLRSARKARALTLEQVSQRLHLEESMLRAIEDDRYAALGAPVFVRGYLKAYAGLLGLPEQSVLDAYRQADPASMQPPKLVRDRDELPMVAPRLPGALAMAGAGVLLLVLFLVFRPAEEGGVPPPETA
;
A
#
# COMPACT_ATOMS: atom_id res chain seq x y z
N MET A 1 -10.12 33.59 -66.96
CA MET A 1 -10.73 33.95 -65.67
C MET A 1 -11.10 32.61 -65.03
N SER A 2 -10.17 32.06 -64.23
CA SER A 2 -10.36 30.76 -63.62
C SER A 2 -10.11 30.96 -62.14
N ASP A 3 -11.18 30.96 -61.36
CA ASP A 3 -11.14 30.98 -59.90
C ASP A 3 -10.69 29.61 -59.41
N VAL A 4 -9.47 29.54 -58.93
CA VAL A 4 -8.95 28.38 -58.18
C VAL A 4 -9.35 28.55 -56.73
N GLN A 5 -10.40 27.87 -56.36
CA GLN A 5 -10.89 27.78 -54.99
C GLN A 5 -10.02 26.77 -54.22
N THR A 6 -9.10 27.28 -53.42
CA THR A 6 -8.29 26.48 -52.49
C THR A 6 -9.20 26.00 -51.34
N PRO A 7 -9.39 24.68 -51.10
CA PRO A 7 -10.10 24.24 -49.93
C PRO A 7 -9.23 24.44 -48.70
N ALA A 8 -9.76 25.16 -47.74
CA ALA A 8 -9.21 25.41 -46.44
C ALA A 8 -8.98 24.11 -45.67
N LEU A 9 -7.72 23.74 -45.48
CA LEU A 9 -7.25 22.72 -44.57
C LEU A 9 -7.07 23.33 -43.17
N GLU A 10 -8.08 23.94 -42.63
CA GLU A 10 -8.06 24.49 -41.29
C GLU A 10 -9.28 24.01 -40.50
N SER A 11 -9.25 22.84 -39.91
CA SER A 11 -10.25 22.47 -38.87
C SER A 11 -9.91 21.23 -38.07
N SER A 12 -8.67 20.73 -38.02
CA SER A 12 -8.41 19.48 -37.28
C SER A 12 -7.75 19.66 -35.93
N THR A 13 -7.12 20.81 -35.62
CA THR A 13 -6.29 20.94 -34.41
C THR A 13 -7.02 21.57 -33.21
N ALA A 14 -8.19 22.20 -33.42
CA ALA A 14 -8.88 22.92 -32.33
C ALA A 14 -10.00 22.11 -31.63
N ALA A 15 -10.33 20.91 -32.09
CA ALA A 15 -11.44 20.12 -31.57
C ALA A 15 -11.03 19.13 -30.47
N GLU A 16 -9.74 18.80 -30.32
CA GLU A 16 -9.26 17.82 -29.35
C GLU A 16 -9.28 18.30 -27.89
N PRO A 17 -8.87 19.52 -27.53
CA PRO A 17 -8.90 19.97 -26.15
C PRO A 17 -10.31 20.11 -25.56
N ARG A 18 -11.33 20.30 -26.39
CA ARG A 18 -12.73 20.40 -25.94
C ARG A 18 -13.35 19.02 -25.65
N ARG A 19 -12.96 17.99 -26.39
CA ARG A 19 -13.43 16.62 -26.16
C ARG A 19 -12.85 16.05 -24.87
N ASP A 20 -11.59 16.34 -24.59
CA ASP A 20 -10.92 15.89 -23.38
C ASP A 20 -11.48 16.56 -22.11
N ALA A 21 -11.96 17.81 -22.21
CA ALA A 21 -12.60 18.51 -21.10
C ALA A 21 -13.98 17.94 -20.73
N ALA A 22 -14.65 17.24 -21.66
CA ALA A 22 -15.95 16.60 -21.43
C ALA A 22 -15.83 15.17 -20.88
N LEU A 23 -14.62 14.58 -20.92
CA LEU A 23 -14.37 13.24 -20.42
C LEU A 23 -14.09 13.25 -18.91
N SER A 24 -14.52 12.20 -18.21
CA SER A 24 -14.13 12.00 -16.84
C SER A 24 -12.60 11.83 -16.72
N LEU A 25 -12.05 12.00 -15.52
CA LEU A 25 -10.61 11.88 -15.32
C LEU A 25 -10.10 10.49 -15.72
N GLY A 26 -10.80 9.43 -15.31
CA GLY A 26 -10.43 8.05 -15.68
C GLY A 26 -10.48 7.83 -17.20
N ALA A 27 -11.51 8.36 -17.88
CA ALA A 27 -11.61 8.26 -19.33
C ALA A 27 -10.47 9.02 -20.06
N ARG A 28 -10.04 10.17 -19.53
CA ARG A 28 -8.88 10.92 -20.05
C ARG A 28 -7.57 10.13 -19.91
N LEU A 29 -7.32 9.54 -18.74
CA LEU A 29 -6.15 8.70 -18.48
C LEU A 29 -6.14 7.48 -19.40
N ARG A 30 -7.29 6.81 -19.56
CA ARG A 30 -7.46 5.67 -20.47
C ARG A 30 -7.18 6.05 -21.93
N SER A 31 -7.68 7.19 -22.37
CA SER A 31 -7.44 7.71 -23.71
C SER A 31 -5.95 8.00 -23.95
N ALA A 32 -5.30 8.70 -23.01
CA ALA A 32 -3.89 9.00 -23.06
C ALA A 32 -3.00 7.73 -23.06
N ARG A 33 -3.37 6.71 -22.27
CA ARG A 33 -2.70 5.41 -22.29
C ARG A 33 -2.79 4.74 -23.66
N LYS A 34 -4.02 4.67 -24.21
CA LYS A 34 -4.26 4.08 -25.53
C LYS A 34 -3.54 4.83 -26.65
N ALA A 35 -3.49 6.16 -26.58
CA ALA A 35 -2.74 6.98 -27.53
C ALA A 35 -1.23 6.67 -27.54
N ARG A 36 -0.71 6.16 -26.43
CA ARG A 36 0.69 5.67 -26.33
C ARG A 36 0.84 4.18 -26.64
N ALA A 37 -0.21 3.52 -27.10
CA ALA A 37 -0.26 2.09 -27.37
C ALA A 37 0.17 1.23 -26.15
N LEU A 38 -0.05 1.72 -24.91
CA LEU A 38 0.26 1.00 -23.68
C LEU A 38 -0.90 0.09 -23.26
N THR A 39 -0.59 -1.15 -22.91
CA THR A 39 -1.52 -2.07 -22.26
C THR A 39 -1.59 -1.77 -20.76
N LEU A 40 -2.65 -2.23 -20.07
CA LEU A 40 -2.73 -2.12 -18.62
C LEU A 40 -1.60 -2.90 -17.93
N GLU A 41 -1.26 -4.07 -18.45
CA GLU A 41 -0.14 -4.88 -17.97
C GLU A 41 1.19 -4.12 -18.01
N GLN A 42 1.49 -3.47 -19.14
CA GLN A 42 2.71 -2.68 -19.29
C GLN A 42 2.77 -1.50 -18.30
N VAL A 43 1.63 -0.86 -18.05
CA VAL A 43 1.53 0.21 -17.05
C VAL A 43 1.71 -0.36 -15.64
N SER A 44 1.07 -1.49 -15.34
CA SER A 44 1.19 -2.22 -14.08
C SER A 44 2.66 -2.52 -13.75
N GLN A 45 3.39 -3.08 -14.70
CA GLN A 45 4.82 -3.39 -14.54
C GLN A 45 5.67 -2.14 -14.29
N ARG A 46 5.39 -1.03 -14.99
CA ARG A 46 6.17 0.21 -14.87
C ARG A 46 5.90 0.98 -13.59
N LEU A 47 4.67 0.95 -13.12
CA LEU A 47 4.24 1.69 -11.92
C LEU A 47 4.24 0.83 -10.66
N HIS A 48 4.47 -0.49 -10.78
CA HIS A 48 4.34 -1.47 -9.70
C HIS A 48 2.97 -1.41 -9.03
N LEU A 49 1.91 -1.24 -9.84
CA LEU A 49 0.51 -1.23 -9.42
C LEU A 49 -0.22 -2.41 -10.03
N GLU A 50 -1.15 -2.99 -9.29
CA GLU A 50 -2.00 -4.04 -9.85
C GLU A 50 -2.90 -3.51 -10.97
N GLU A 51 -3.16 -4.33 -11.99
CA GLU A 51 -4.08 -3.95 -13.08
C GLU A 51 -5.48 -3.61 -12.59
N SER A 52 -5.94 -4.27 -11.52
CA SER A 52 -7.21 -4.00 -10.86
C SER A 52 -7.29 -2.55 -10.37
N MET A 53 -6.20 -2.03 -9.81
CA MET A 53 -6.10 -0.63 -9.36
C MET A 53 -6.10 0.33 -10.55
N LEU A 54 -5.36 0.02 -11.61
CA LEU A 54 -5.34 0.83 -12.82
C LEU A 54 -6.73 0.89 -13.49
N ARG A 55 -7.44 -0.25 -13.53
CA ARG A 55 -8.84 -0.30 -13.99
C ARG A 55 -9.75 0.56 -13.12
N ALA A 56 -9.60 0.48 -11.79
CA ALA A 56 -10.38 1.29 -10.87
C ALA A 56 -10.12 2.81 -11.08
N ILE A 57 -8.88 3.21 -11.35
CA ILE A 57 -8.52 4.60 -11.70
C ILE A 57 -9.21 5.01 -13.02
N GLU A 58 -9.13 4.17 -14.05
CA GLU A 58 -9.71 4.47 -15.37
C GLU A 58 -11.25 4.43 -15.38
N ASP A 59 -11.88 3.81 -14.39
CA ASP A 59 -13.32 3.75 -14.18
C ASP A 59 -13.82 4.76 -13.13
N ASP A 60 -12.97 5.69 -12.69
CA ASP A 60 -13.26 6.71 -11.67
C ASP A 60 -13.73 6.12 -10.31
N ARG A 61 -13.38 4.85 -10.03
CA ARG A 61 -13.75 4.14 -8.79
C ARG A 61 -12.70 4.36 -7.69
N TYR A 62 -12.49 5.61 -7.30
CA TYR A 62 -11.44 6.00 -6.37
C TYR A 62 -11.62 5.45 -4.96
N ALA A 63 -12.86 5.26 -4.52
CA ALA A 63 -13.17 4.68 -3.20
C ALA A 63 -12.62 3.24 -3.05
N ALA A 64 -12.45 2.51 -4.15
CA ALA A 64 -11.89 1.15 -4.13
C ALA A 64 -10.35 1.13 -3.95
N LEU A 65 -9.69 2.28 -4.04
CA LEU A 65 -8.23 2.40 -3.98
C LEU A 65 -7.69 2.74 -2.59
N GLY A 66 -8.58 2.87 -1.60
CA GLY A 66 -8.22 3.19 -0.22
C GLY A 66 -8.19 4.69 0.07
N ALA A 67 -7.29 5.11 0.97
CA ALA A 67 -7.27 6.49 1.41
C ALA A 67 -6.88 7.47 0.29
N PRO A 68 -7.49 8.68 0.25
CA PRO A 68 -7.23 9.69 -0.79
C PRO A 68 -5.75 10.06 -0.99
N VAL A 69 -4.94 9.94 0.05
CA VAL A 69 -3.49 10.21 -0.04
C VAL A 69 -2.80 9.23 -0.99
N PHE A 70 -3.18 7.96 -0.97
CA PHE A 70 -2.63 6.95 -1.88
C PHE A 70 -3.14 7.15 -3.30
N VAL A 71 -4.44 7.44 -3.47
CA VAL A 71 -5.04 7.73 -4.78
C VAL A 71 -4.30 8.87 -5.48
N ARG A 72 -3.98 9.96 -4.76
CA ARG A 72 -3.18 11.06 -5.31
C ARG A 72 -1.79 10.60 -5.76
N GLY A 73 -1.15 9.72 -5.00
CA GLY A 73 0.14 9.14 -5.37
C GLY A 73 0.06 8.34 -6.66
N TYR A 74 -0.95 7.48 -6.79
CA TYR A 74 -1.18 6.67 -8.00
C TYR A 74 -1.49 7.52 -9.22
N LEU A 75 -2.36 8.52 -9.08
CA LEU A 75 -2.71 9.46 -10.15
C LEU A 75 -1.49 10.25 -10.62
N LYS A 76 -0.65 10.71 -9.68
CA LYS A 76 0.59 11.43 -10.00
C LYS A 76 1.56 10.55 -10.78
N ALA A 77 1.80 9.32 -10.33
CA ALA A 77 2.66 8.36 -11.01
C ALA A 77 2.13 8.03 -12.43
N TYR A 78 0.82 7.84 -12.54
CA TYR A 78 0.19 7.54 -13.83
C TYR A 78 0.25 8.73 -14.78
N ALA A 79 -0.03 9.95 -14.31
CA ALA A 79 0.10 11.18 -15.09
C ALA A 79 1.54 11.36 -15.60
N GLY A 80 2.53 11.15 -14.75
CA GLY A 80 3.96 11.22 -15.11
C GLY A 80 4.33 10.22 -16.21
N LEU A 81 3.89 8.96 -16.09
CA LEU A 81 4.11 7.94 -17.13
C LEU A 81 3.45 8.33 -18.46
N LEU A 82 2.27 8.94 -18.40
CA LEU A 82 1.53 9.39 -19.58
C LEU A 82 1.95 10.79 -20.05
N GLY A 83 2.93 11.47 -19.42
CA GLY A 83 3.35 12.83 -19.78
C GLY A 83 2.23 13.85 -19.71
N LEU A 84 1.25 13.64 -18.83
CA LEU A 84 0.18 14.59 -18.55
C LEU A 84 0.61 15.55 -17.44
N PRO A 85 0.14 16.81 -17.45
CA PRO A 85 0.41 17.75 -16.35
C PRO A 85 -0.18 17.22 -15.04
N GLU A 86 0.69 16.86 -14.10
CA GLU A 86 0.28 16.28 -12.81
C GLU A 86 -0.75 17.13 -12.07
N GLN A 87 -0.53 18.44 -12.05
CA GLN A 87 -1.43 19.37 -11.38
C GLN A 87 -2.85 19.32 -11.97
N SER A 88 -2.96 19.29 -13.30
CA SER A 88 -4.27 19.20 -13.98
C SER A 88 -5.01 17.91 -13.63
N VAL A 89 -4.29 16.78 -13.52
CA VAL A 89 -4.86 15.48 -13.11
C VAL A 89 -5.34 15.54 -11.67
N LEU A 90 -4.53 16.10 -10.75
CA LEU A 90 -4.90 16.23 -9.35
C LEU A 90 -6.06 17.20 -9.11
N ASP A 91 -6.15 18.27 -9.90
CA ASP A 91 -7.27 19.23 -9.84
C ASP A 91 -8.58 18.58 -10.33
N ALA A 92 -8.51 17.80 -11.42
CA ALA A 92 -9.64 17.03 -11.89
C ALA A 92 -10.10 15.96 -10.87
N TYR A 93 -9.16 15.31 -10.17
CA TYR A 93 -9.48 14.37 -9.09
C TYR A 93 -10.20 15.05 -7.93
N ARG A 94 -9.74 16.24 -7.49
CA ARG A 94 -10.41 17.00 -6.43
C ARG A 94 -11.86 17.37 -6.80
N GLN A 95 -12.10 17.65 -8.08
CA GLN A 95 -13.45 17.95 -8.57
C GLN A 95 -14.33 16.69 -8.64
N ALA A 96 -13.75 15.55 -9.05
CA ALA A 96 -14.46 14.29 -9.17
C ALA A 96 -14.78 13.64 -7.82
N ASP A 97 -13.89 13.79 -6.83
CA ASP A 97 -14.02 13.23 -5.49
C ASP A 97 -13.78 14.31 -4.42
N PRO A 98 -14.82 15.02 -3.98
CA PRO A 98 -14.71 16.03 -2.92
C PRO A 98 -14.20 15.43 -1.58
N ALA A 99 -14.40 14.13 -1.33
CA ALA A 99 -13.85 13.45 -0.15
C ALA A 99 -12.32 13.42 -0.17
N SER A 100 -11.70 13.56 -1.35
CA SER A 100 -10.25 13.64 -1.51
C SER A 100 -9.60 14.82 -0.79
N MET A 101 -10.39 15.86 -0.48
CA MET A 101 -9.97 17.08 0.23
C MET A 101 -10.01 16.90 1.75
N GLN A 102 -10.71 15.88 2.25
CA GLN A 102 -10.78 15.66 3.69
C GLN A 102 -9.41 15.20 4.19
N PRO A 103 -8.89 15.81 5.26
CA PRO A 103 -7.70 15.27 5.92
C PRO A 103 -8.01 13.83 6.31
N PRO A 104 -7.01 12.92 6.23
CA PRO A 104 -7.22 11.55 6.66
C PRO A 104 -7.83 11.61 8.05
N LYS A 105 -9.04 11.05 8.21
CA LYS A 105 -9.55 10.79 9.55
C LYS A 105 -8.52 9.86 10.16
N LEU A 106 -7.68 10.42 11.00
CA LEU A 106 -6.89 9.61 11.92
C LEU A 106 -7.95 8.98 12.82
N VAL A 107 -8.52 7.86 12.36
CA VAL A 107 -9.27 6.98 13.23
C VAL A 107 -8.23 6.53 14.24
N ARG A 108 -8.17 7.27 15.32
CA ARG A 108 -7.48 6.87 16.52
C ARG A 108 -8.39 5.82 17.16
N ASP A 109 -8.58 4.70 16.45
CA ASP A 109 -9.05 3.48 17.09
C ASP A 109 -7.94 2.98 18.01
N ARG A 110 -7.66 3.84 19.02
CA ARG A 110 -6.76 3.50 20.11
C ARG A 110 -7.49 2.64 21.13
N ASP A 111 -8.79 2.44 20.90
CA ASP A 111 -9.66 1.76 21.87
C ASP A 111 -9.99 0.31 21.48
N GLU A 112 -9.53 -0.17 20.28
CA GLU A 112 -9.79 -1.56 19.88
C GLU A 112 -8.55 -2.27 19.30
N LEU A 113 -7.35 -1.93 19.76
CA LEU A 113 -6.37 -2.98 19.79
C LEU A 113 -6.78 -3.85 20.97
N PRO A 114 -7.34 -5.07 20.75
CA PRO A 114 -7.37 -6.02 21.83
C PRO A 114 -5.91 -6.09 22.26
N MET A 115 -5.61 -5.60 23.46
CA MET A 115 -4.37 -5.99 24.14
C MET A 115 -4.45 -7.50 24.18
N VAL A 116 -3.92 -8.14 23.14
CA VAL A 116 -3.47 -9.51 23.24
C VAL A 116 -2.28 -9.42 24.16
N ALA A 117 -2.58 -9.25 25.46
CA ALA A 117 -1.61 -9.57 26.49
C ALA A 117 -1.18 -10.99 26.13
N PRO A 118 0.12 -11.23 25.93
CA PRO A 118 0.59 -12.57 25.73
C PRO A 118 0.19 -13.33 26.97
N ARG A 119 -0.92 -14.07 26.86
CA ARG A 119 -1.27 -15.09 27.83
C ARG A 119 -0.22 -16.16 27.66
N LEU A 120 0.96 -15.91 28.24
CA LEU A 120 1.90 -16.96 28.51
C LEU A 120 1.14 -17.99 29.31
N PRO A 121 0.90 -19.19 28.79
CA PRO A 121 0.22 -20.21 29.57
C PRO A 121 1.05 -20.39 30.85
N GLY A 122 0.41 -20.18 32.00
CA GLY A 122 1.07 -20.23 33.30
C GLY A 122 1.87 -21.53 33.53
N ALA A 123 1.57 -22.56 32.75
CA ALA A 123 2.33 -23.82 32.67
C ALA A 123 3.80 -23.66 32.22
N LEU A 124 4.11 -22.72 31.32
CA LEU A 124 5.51 -22.49 30.90
C LEU A 124 6.32 -21.71 31.95
N ALA A 125 5.66 -20.80 32.68
CA ALA A 125 6.33 -20.09 33.79
C ALA A 125 6.66 -21.02 34.94
N MET A 126 5.80 -22.00 35.26
CA MET A 126 6.01 -23.01 36.29
C MET A 126 7.11 -24.02 35.88
N ALA A 127 7.16 -24.38 34.59
CA ALA A 127 8.19 -25.28 34.08
C ALA A 127 9.60 -24.65 34.17
N GLY A 128 9.73 -23.35 33.84
CA GLY A 128 11.00 -22.61 33.94
C GLY A 128 11.50 -22.49 35.37
N ALA A 129 10.61 -22.22 36.34
CA ALA A 129 10.96 -22.15 37.75
C ALA A 129 11.42 -23.54 38.31
N GLY A 130 10.76 -24.61 37.89
CA GLY A 130 11.11 -25.98 38.28
C GLY A 130 12.49 -26.39 37.78
N VAL A 131 12.83 -26.08 36.51
CA VAL A 131 14.15 -26.36 35.94
C VAL A 131 15.25 -25.56 36.64
N LEU A 132 14.97 -24.26 36.93
CA LEU A 132 15.94 -23.41 37.64
C LEU A 132 16.24 -23.96 39.06
N LEU A 133 15.20 -24.36 39.82
CA LEU A 133 15.37 -24.95 41.13
C LEU A 133 16.11 -26.29 41.09
N LEU A 134 15.83 -27.11 40.06
CA LEU A 134 16.55 -28.38 39.88
C LEU A 134 18.05 -28.16 39.60
N VAL A 135 18.36 -27.18 38.73
CA VAL A 135 19.78 -26.85 38.46
C VAL A 135 20.47 -26.29 39.69
N LEU A 136 19.81 -25.40 40.44
CA LEU A 136 20.36 -24.89 41.71
C LEU A 136 20.59 -26.02 42.72
N PHE A 137 19.64 -26.97 42.86
CA PHE A 137 19.76 -28.12 43.73
C PHE A 137 20.93 -29.02 43.33
N LEU A 138 21.13 -29.26 42.02
CA LEU A 138 22.26 -30.08 41.54
C LEU A 138 23.61 -29.38 41.74
N VAL A 139 23.69 -28.06 41.60
CA VAL A 139 24.92 -27.28 41.77
C VAL A 139 25.30 -27.13 43.26
N PHE A 140 24.31 -26.97 44.14
CA PHE A 140 24.51 -26.81 45.58
C PHE A 140 24.39 -28.11 46.38
N ARG A 141 24.33 -29.27 45.71
CA ARG A 141 24.31 -30.55 46.40
C ARG A 141 25.66 -30.75 47.11
N PRO A 142 25.72 -30.75 48.44
CA PRO A 142 26.96 -31.02 49.13
C PRO A 142 27.41 -32.40 48.74
N ALA A 143 28.68 -32.55 48.30
CA ALA A 143 29.29 -33.81 48.06
C ALA A 143 29.32 -34.52 49.42
N GLU A 144 28.56 -35.58 49.56
CA GLU A 144 28.70 -36.46 50.72
C GLU A 144 30.10 -37.09 50.63
N GLU A 145 31.01 -36.60 51.51
CA GLU A 145 32.28 -37.17 51.67
C GLU A 145 32.09 -38.62 52.17
N GLY A 146 32.60 -39.54 51.35
CA GLY A 146 32.57 -40.96 51.67
C GLY A 146 33.18 -41.22 53.02
N GLY A 147 32.34 -41.71 53.93
CA GLY A 147 32.81 -42.14 55.27
C GLY A 147 33.94 -43.16 55.18
N VAL A 148 35.08 -42.79 55.72
CA VAL A 148 36.18 -43.67 55.94
C VAL A 148 35.74 -44.68 56.97
N PRO A 149 35.80 -45.99 56.75
CA PRO A 149 35.50 -46.98 57.79
C PRO A 149 36.58 -46.95 58.92
N PRO A 150 36.18 -47.12 60.19
CA PRO A 150 37.14 -47.12 61.32
C PRO A 150 38.08 -48.30 61.25
N PRO A 151 39.35 -48.14 61.70
CA PRO A 151 40.28 -49.23 61.71
C PRO A 151 39.88 -50.31 62.75
N GLU A 152 39.89 -51.55 62.34
CA GLU A 152 39.65 -52.72 63.10
C GLU A 152 40.87 -52.93 64.02
N THR A 153 40.68 -52.82 65.36
CA THR A 153 41.70 -53.14 66.38
C THR A 153 41.60 -54.60 66.71
N ALA A 154 42.72 -55.33 66.49
CA ALA A 154 43.01 -56.67 67.00
C ALA A 154 43.42 -56.62 68.46
#